data_8deb88a2238b87c85ef71a60f9528ea5
#
_entry.id   8deb88a2238b87c85ef71a60f9528ea5
#
_cell.length_a   1.000
_cell.length_b   1.000
_cell.length_c   1.000
_cell.angle_alpha   90.00
_cell.angle_beta   90.00
_cell.angle_gamma   90.00
#
_symmetry.space_group_name_H-M   'P 1'
#
loop_
_entity.id
_entity.type
_entity.pdbx_description
1 polymer ?
#
loop_
_entity_poly.entity_id
_entity_poly.type
_entity_poly.pdbx_seq_one_letter_code
_entity_poly.pdbx_strand_id
1 'polypeptide(L)'
;LGLFCSCGAEKNMADITQMQPELSQMKAISELATMECYYHNVAEYYKEDATGYLLWKKDRRFWISYDGIVTLGIDTSELGLEVKGEKVKITIPEAKVLSSKPDPDSITADSYYYDKNSTKASADDQTEAYKQAEEEMEKKAANDSALLVQAQQRVQSLLEDYVKNMGEVLGKEYTITWDIKENHVKSDTAESTE
;
A
#
# COMPACT_ATOMS: atom_id res chain seq x y z
N LEU A 1 2.36 -54.33 43.49
CA LEU A 1 2.68 -54.03 42.07
C LEU A 1 1.98 -52.72 41.70
N GLY A 2 2.68 -51.62 41.77
CA GLY A 2 2.19 -50.30 41.37
C GLY A 2 3.12 -49.71 40.29
N LEU A 3 2.62 -49.65 39.06
CA LEU A 3 3.27 -48.96 37.98
C LEU A 3 2.90 -47.48 38.08
N PHE A 4 3.86 -46.63 38.42
CA PHE A 4 3.79 -45.19 38.19
C PHE A 4 4.15 -44.89 36.75
N CYS A 5 3.17 -44.52 35.96
CA CYS A 5 3.39 -43.97 34.61
C CYS A 5 3.67 -42.48 34.79
N SER A 6 4.95 -42.10 34.75
CA SER A 6 5.40 -40.72 34.64
C SER A 6 5.32 -40.33 33.17
N CYS A 7 4.23 -39.67 32.80
CA CYS A 7 4.12 -39.05 31.45
C CYS A 7 4.66 -37.62 31.47
N GLY A 8 5.62 -37.42 30.63
CA GLY A 8 6.46 -36.28 30.41
C GLY A 8 5.77 -34.92 30.21
N ALA A 9 6.29 -34.00 30.96
CA ALA A 9 6.06 -32.57 30.80
C ALA A 9 7.37 -31.80 30.47
N GLU A 10 8.38 -32.47 29.90
CA GLU A 10 9.69 -31.85 29.66
C GLU A 10 9.93 -31.39 28.22
N LYS A 11 8.95 -31.53 27.30
CA LYS A 11 9.16 -31.16 25.88
C LYS A 11 9.01 -29.69 25.52
N ASN A 12 8.47 -28.85 26.41
CA ASN A 12 8.15 -27.45 26.03
C ASN A 12 9.16 -26.39 26.50
N MET A 13 10.08 -26.69 27.42
CA MET A 13 11.05 -25.66 27.87
C MET A 13 12.32 -25.58 27.03
N ALA A 14 12.71 -26.64 26.34
CA ALA A 14 13.91 -26.63 25.46
C ALA A 14 13.68 -25.86 24.16
N ASP A 15 12.41 -25.69 23.73
CA ASP A 15 12.06 -25.03 22.46
C ASP A 15 12.06 -23.50 22.58
N ILE A 16 11.73 -22.97 23.77
CA ILE A 16 11.65 -21.52 24.00
C ILE A 16 13.02 -20.83 23.93
N THR A 17 14.08 -21.51 24.37
CA THR A 17 15.44 -20.94 24.38
C THR A 17 16.09 -20.80 22.99
N GLN A 18 15.53 -21.45 21.97
CA GLN A 18 15.98 -21.36 20.57
C GLN A 18 15.15 -20.39 19.73
N MET A 19 14.06 -19.84 20.29
CA MET A 19 13.25 -18.86 19.58
C MET A 19 14.04 -17.57 19.33
N GLN A 20 13.78 -16.97 18.19
CA GLN A 20 14.34 -15.68 17.78
C GLN A 20 13.33 -14.98 16.86
N PRO A 21 13.46 -13.69 16.60
CA PRO A 21 12.65 -12.99 15.61
C PRO A 21 12.69 -13.71 14.26
N GLU A 22 11.53 -13.88 13.62
CA GLU A 22 11.37 -14.59 12.36
C GLU A 22 10.83 -13.69 11.26
N LEU A 23 11.41 -13.81 10.05
CA LEU A 23 11.02 -13.04 8.88
C LEU A 23 9.55 -13.25 8.49
N SER A 24 9.03 -14.48 8.62
CA SER A 24 7.64 -14.81 8.30
C SER A 24 6.64 -14.04 9.16
N GLN A 25 6.93 -13.92 10.46
CA GLN A 25 6.11 -13.16 11.41
C GLN A 25 6.18 -11.65 11.09
N MET A 26 7.38 -11.16 10.77
CA MET A 26 7.57 -9.75 10.40
C MET A 26 6.83 -9.38 9.12
N LYS A 27 6.80 -10.28 8.12
CA LYS A 27 5.99 -10.09 6.90
C LYS A 27 4.50 -9.98 7.22
N ALA A 28 3.98 -10.91 8.02
CA ALA A 28 2.57 -10.88 8.43
C ALA A 28 2.21 -9.59 9.21
N ILE A 29 3.09 -9.13 10.10
CA ILE A 29 2.91 -7.87 10.84
C ILE A 29 2.91 -6.68 9.86
N SER A 30 3.81 -6.67 8.89
CA SER A 30 3.91 -5.60 7.90
C SER A 30 2.68 -5.53 6.98
N GLU A 31 2.11 -6.68 6.62
CA GLU A 31 0.85 -6.75 5.89
C GLU A 31 -0.34 -6.17 6.67
N LEU A 32 -0.36 -6.37 7.99
CA LEU A 32 -1.36 -5.79 8.89
C LEU A 32 -1.10 -4.31 9.22
N ALA A 33 0.11 -3.84 8.96
CA ALA A 33 0.53 -2.47 9.24
C ALA A 33 0.13 -1.47 8.15
N THR A 34 -0.59 -1.88 7.12
CA THR A 34 -1.05 -0.99 6.05
C THR A 34 -1.93 0.13 6.58
N MET A 35 -1.88 1.28 5.89
CA MET A 35 -2.68 2.46 6.21
C MET A 35 -3.64 2.74 5.06
N GLU A 36 -4.93 2.85 5.37
CA GLU A 36 -5.96 3.25 4.42
C GLU A 36 -6.24 4.75 4.53
N CYS A 37 -6.22 5.42 3.38
CA CYS A 37 -6.56 6.83 3.23
C CYS A 37 -7.82 6.96 2.40
N TYR A 38 -8.81 7.66 2.92
CA TYR A 38 -10.08 7.94 2.23
C TYR A 38 -9.96 9.26 1.50
N TYR A 39 -10.25 9.24 0.21
CA TYR A 39 -10.18 10.39 -0.68
C TYR A 39 -11.58 10.75 -1.19
N HIS A 40 -11.84 12.05 -1.23
CA HIS A 40 -12.92 12.64 -2.01
C HIS A 40 -12.28 13.54 -3.07
N ASN A 41 -12.44 13.20 -4.33
CA ASN A 41 -11.76 13.86 -5.44
C ASN A 41 -12.69 14.18 -6.61
N VAL A 42 -12.17 15.00 -7.51
CA VAL A 42 -12.82 15.32 -8.79
C VAL A 42 -11.79 15.08 -9.90
N ALA A 43 -12.11 14.18 -10.83
CA ALA A 43 -11.31 13.97 -12.05
C ALA A 43 -11.95 14.67 -13.24
N GLU A 44 -11.14 15.22 -14.12
CA GLU A 44 -11.57 15.84 -15.38
C GLU A 44 -11.38 14.85 -16.53
N TYR A 45 -12.41 14.70 -17.35
CA TYR A 45 -12.34 13.95 -18.60
C TYR A 45 -12.53 14.90 -19.79
N TYR A 46 -11.61 14.81 -20.76
CA TYR A 46 -11.68 15.58 -21.99
C TYR A 46 -11.39 14.69 -23.21
N LYS A 47 -12.24 14.82 -24.24
CA LYS A 47 -12.09 14.14 -25.52
C LYS A 47 -12.51 15.06 -26.66
N GLU A 48 -11.57 15.34 -27.55
CA GLU A 48 -11.83 16.09 -28.78
C GLU A 48 -12.70 15.27 -29.75
N ASP A 49 -13.50 15.97 -30.53
CA ASP A 49 -14.29 15.37 -31.62
C ASP A 49 -15.12 14.14 -31.22
N ALA A 50 -15.58 14.08 -29.97
CA ALA A 50 -16.23 12.92 -29.39
C ALA A 50 -17.53 12.50 -30.11
N THR A 51 -18.23 13.47 -30.73
CA THR A 51 -19.47 13.23 -31.47
C THR A 51 -19.65 14.23 -32.62
N GLY A 52 -20.39 13.84 -33.65
CA GLY A 52 -20.72 14.67 -34.81
C GLY A 52 -20.15 14.18 -36.11
N TYR A 53 -20.53 14.83 -37.20
CA TYR A 53 -20.08 14.50 -38.56
C TYR A 53 -19.51 15.74 -39.24
N LEU A 54 -18.33 15.59 -39.85
CA LEU A 54 -17.60 16.58 -40.65
C LEU A 54 -17.38 17.93 -39.92
N LEU A 55 -18.21 18.93 -40.16
CA LEU A 55 -18.05 20.32 -39.62
C LEU A 55 -18.81 20.57 -38.32
N TRP A 56 -19.55 19.58 -37.83
CA TRP A 56 -20.41 19.67 -36.64
C TRP A 56 -19.90 18.78 -35.49
N LYS A 57 -18.61 18.64 -35.39
CA LYS A 57 -17.97 17.90 -34.32
C LYS A 57 -18.11 18.63 -32.99
N LYS A 58 -18.30 17.89 -31.92
CA LYS A 58 -18.41 18.41 -30.56
C LYS A 58 -17.48 17.65 -29.64
N ASP A 59 -16.77 18.39 -28.82
CA ASP A 59 -15.92 17.82 -27.76
C ASP A 59 -16.79 17.29 -26.62
N ARG A 60 -16.19 16.44 -25.83
CA ARG A 60 -16.75 15.95 -24.60
C ARG A 60 -15.86 16.32 -23.45
N ARG A 61 -16.40 17.10 -22.51
CA ARG A 61 -15.71 17.55 -21.32
C ARG A 61 -16.64 17.47 -20.13
N PHE A 62 -16.24 16.73 -19.13
CA PHE A 62 -16.98 16.62 -17.89
C PHE A 62 -16.05 16.35 -16.72
N TRP A 63 -16.53 16.57 -15.52
CA TRP A 63 -15.86 16.23 -14.27
C TRP A 63 -16.66 15.18 -13.55
N ILE A 64 -15.94 14.26 -12.91
CA ILE A 64 -16.54 13.21 -12.08
C ILE A 64 -16.11 13.46 -10.63
N SER A 65 -17.08 13.58 -9.73
CA SER A 65 -16.82 13.55 -8.29
C SER A 65 -16.92 12.11 -7.81
N TYR A 66 -15.93 11.66 -7.04
CA TYR A 66 -15.85 10.28 -6.56
C TYR A 66 -15.14 10.17 -5.22
N ASP A 67 -15.49 9.15 -4.47
CA ASP A 67 -14.77 8.71 -3.30
C ASP A 67 -13.85 7.54 -3.65
N GLY A 68 -12.83 7.30 -2.84
CA GLY A 68 -11.94 6.18 -3.03
C GLY A 68 -11.05 5.91 -1.84
N ILE A 69 -10.40 4.74 -1.87
CA ILE A 69 -9.48 4.30 -0.83
C ILE A 69 -8.12 4.05 -1.46
N VAL A 70 -7.08 4.63 -0.86
CA VAL A 70 -5.69 4.32 -1.16
C VAL A 70 -5.08 3.59 0.01
N THR A 71 -4.47 2.45 -0.24
CA THR A 71 -3.72 1.68 0.76
C THR A 71 -2.23 1.95 0.62
N LEU A 72 -1.60 2.37 1.70
CA LEU A 72 -0.18 2.63 1.81
C LEU A 72 0.50 1.60 2.69
N GLY A 73 1.74 1.25 2.38
CA GLY A 73 2.54 0.30 3.15
C GLY A 73 3.86 -0.01 2.47
N ILE A 74 4.53 -1.08 2.91
CA ILE A 74 5.77 -1.56 2.31
C ILE A 74 5.53 -2.83 1.48
N ASP A 75 6.43 -3.09 0.53
CA ASP A 75 6.47 -4.36 -0.18
C ASP A 75 7.13 -5.43 0.70
N THR A 76 6.34 -6.32 1.24
CA THR A 76 6.82 -7.37 2.16
C THR A 76 7.74 -8.39 1.49
N SER A 77 7.78 -8.45 0.16
CA SER A 77 8.71 -9.31 -0.58
C SER A 77 10.16 -8.87 -0.42
N GLU A 78 10.36 -7.56 -0.19
CA GLU A 78 11.68 -6.95 -0.01
C GLU A 78 12.13 -6.86 1.46
N LEU A 79 11.30 -7.34 2.39
CA LEU A 79 11.63 -7.37 3.80
C LEU A 79 12.75 -8.37 4.06
N GLY A 80 13.78 -7.95 4.79
CA GLY A 80 14.93 -8.77 5.19
C GLY A 80 15.13 -8.77 6.70
N LEU A 81 15.68 -9.88 7.22
CA LEU A 81 16.01 -10.05 8.63
C LEU A 81 17.33 -10.78 8.78
N GLU A 82 18.24 -10.19 9.56
CA GLU A 82 19.47 -10.86 10.03
C GLU A 82 19.51 -10.79 11.55
N VAL A 83 19.64 -11.95 12.19
CA VAL A 83 19.79 -12.06 13.65
C VAL A 83 21.17 -12.64 13.98
N LYS A 84 21.96 -11.89 14.76
CA LYS A 84 23.29 -12.31 15.24
C LYS A 84 23.39 -12.07 16.74
N GLY A 85 23.11 -13.10 17.53
CA GLY A 85 23.00 -12.96 18.98
C GLY A 85 21.86 -12.04 19.37
N GLU A 86 22.17 -10.92 20.03
CA GLU A 86 21.20 -9.89 20.41
C GLU A 86 21.12 -8.72 19.40
N LYS A 87 21.82 -8.81 18.27
CA LYS A 87 21.75 -7.82 17.20
C LYS A 87 20.79 -8.27 16.13
N VAL A 88 19.78 -7.44 15.84
CA VAL A 88 18.76 -7.66 14.82
C VAL A 88 18.87 -6.55 13.78
N LYS A 89 19.24 -6.92 12.54
CA LYS A 89 19.21 -6.00 11.40
C LYS A 89 17.93 -6.26 10.60
N ILE A 90 17.10 -5.24 10.44
CA ILE A 90 15.86 -5.28 9.69
C ILE A 90 16.05 -4.44 8.43
N THR A 91 15.87 -5.07 7.26
CA THR A 91 15.87 -4.38 5.97
C THR A 91 14.42 -4.21 5.52
N ILE A 92 14.00 -2.98 5.24
CA ILE A 92 12.68 -2.66 4.71
C ILE A 92 12.80 -1.70 3.52
N PRO A 93 11.92 -1.82 2.49
CA PRO A 93 11.82 -0.80 1.47
C PRO A 93 11.10 0.44 2.01
N GLU A 94 11.19 1.55 1.29
CA GLU A 94 10.35 2.72 1.56
C GLU A 94 8.86 2.38 1.36
N ALA A 95 7.99 3.06 2.10
CA ALA A 95 6.56 2.93 1.93
C ALA A 95 6.12 3.45 0.56
N LYS A 96 5.13 2.81 -0.03
CA LYS A 96 4.56 3.13 -1.33
C LYS A 96 3.05 2.95 -1.33
N VAL A 97 2.41 3.39 -2.41
CA VAL A 97 1.02 3.01 -2.70
C VAL A 97 0.99 1.52 -3.04
N LEU A 98 0.19 0.75 -2.31
CA LEU A 98 -0.03 -0.67 -2.54
C LEU A 98 -1.27 -0.94 -3.39
N SER A 99 -2.29 -0.11 -3.22
CA SER A 99 -3.50 -0.13 -4.06
C SER A 99 -4.20 1.22 -4.03
N SER A 100 -4.88 1.52 -5.14
CA SER A 100 -5.75 2.68 -5.31
C SER A 100 -7.06 2.20 -5.93
N LYS A 101 -8.19 2.50 -5.29
CA LYS A 101 -9.51 2.01 -5.74
C LYS A 101 -10.54 3.12 -5.56
N PRO A 102 -10.98 3.77 -6.64
CA PRO A 102 -12.20 4.57 -6.60
C PRO A 102 -13.38 3.67 -6.20
N ASP A 103 -14.28 4.23 -5.40
CA ASP A 103 -15.52 3.53 -5.01
C ASP A 103 -16.56 3.70 -6.11
N PRO A 104 -16.91 2.64 -6.87
CA PRO A 104 -17.89 2.74 -7.93
C PRO A 104 -19.27 3.11 -7.43
N ASP A 105 -19.62 2.81 -6.17
CA ASP A 105 -20.91 3.13 -5.58
C ASP A 105 -21.03 4.62 -5.25
N SER A 106 -19.93 5.34 -5.14
CA SER A 106 -19.89 6.80 -4.98
C SER A 106 -20.21 7.56 -6.28
N ILE A 107 -20.05 6.89 -7.43
CA ILE A 107 -20.25 7.49 -8.75
C ILE A 107 -21.66 7.25 -9.22
N THR A 108 -22.52 8.27 -9.05
CA THR A 108 -23.92 8.29 -9.46
C THR A 108 -24.13 9.24 -10.63
N ALA A 109 -25.35 9.32 -11.14
CA ALA A 109 -25.69 10.29 -12.19
C ALA A 109 -25.42 11.74 -11.76
N ASP A 110 -25.52 12.05 -10.47
CA ASP A 110 -25.30 13.38 -9.89
C ASP A 110 -23.81 13.69 -9.68
N SER A 111 -22.93 12.70 -9.84
CA SER A 111 -21.48 12.87 -9.74
C SER A 111 -20.86 13.47 -11.01
N TYR A 112 -21.61 13.59 -12.10
CA TYR A 112 -21.13 14.09 -13.38
C TYR A 112 -21.49 15.55 -13.59
N TYR A 113 -20.50 16.39 -13.78
CA TYR A 113 -20.64 17.83 -14.08
C TYR A 113 -20.17 18.09 -15.51
N TYR A 114 -21.09 18.45 -16.42
CA TYR A 114 -20.79 18.64 -17.83
C TYR A 114 -20.51 20.11 -18.16
N ASP A 115 -19.52 20.34 -19.03
CA ASP A 115 -19.36 21.67 -19.66
C ASP A 115 -20.60 22.02 -20.49
N LYS A 116 -20.91 23.32 -20.60
CA LYS A 116 -22.13 23.82 -21.28
C LYS A 116 -22.25 23.35 -22.73
N ASN A 117 -21.12 23.12 -23.41
CA ASN A 117 -21.08 22.71 -24.82
C ASN A 117 -20.78 21.22 -24.98
N SER A 118 -20.64 20.49 -23.89
CA SER A 118 -20.32 19.06 -23.91
C SER A 118 -21.52 18.21 -24.26
N THR A 119 -21.25 17.05 -24.86
CA THR A 119 -22.21 15.96 -25.00
C THR A 119 -22.16 15.06 -23.74
N LYS A 120 -23.21 14.29 -23.50
CA LYS A 120 -23.24 13.33 -22.38
C LYS A 120 -22.18 12.24 -22.58
N ALA A 121 -21.63 11.75 -21.47
CA ALA A 121 -20.68 10.65 -21.45
C ALA A 121 -21.32 9.36 -21.99
N SER A 122 -20.59 8.65 -22.85
CA SER A 122 -20.90 7.27 -23.22
C SER A 122 -20.39 6.30 -22.14
N ALA A 123 -20.78 5.02 -22.22
CA ALA A 123 -20.27 3.99 -21.30
C ALA A 123 -18.73 3.85 -21.39
N ASP A 124 -18.17 3.98 -22.60
CA ASP A 124 -16.72 3.93 -22.81
C ASP A 124 -16.02 5.12 -22.15
N ASP A 125 -16.58 6.34 -22.27
CA ASP A 125 -16.03 7.53 -21.63
C ASP A 125 -16.11 7.45 -20.11
N GLN A 126 -17.14 6.83 -19.54
CA GLN A 126 -17.27 6.59 -18.10
C GLN A 126 -16.20 5.61 -17.61
N THR A 127 -15.93 4.55 -18.38
CA THR A 127 -14.88 3.58 -18.07
C THR A 127 -13.50 4.23 -18.10
N GLU A 128 -13.24 5.06 -19.10
CA GLU A 128 -11.96 5.78 -19.22
C GLU A 128 -11.80 6.81 -18.11
N ALA A 129 -12.85 7.56 -17.79
CA ALA A 129 -12.82 8.52 -16.69
C ALA A 129 -12.59 7.85 -15.33
N TYR A 130 -13.13 6.64 -15.13
CA TYR A 130 -12.85 5.83 -13.93
C TYR A 130 -11.37 5.46 -13.81
N LYS A 131 -10.74 5.02 -14.89
CA LYS A 131 -9.30 4.72 -14.91
C LYS A 131 -8.46 5.97 -14.63
N GLN A 132 -8.79 7.09 -15.25
CA GLN A 132 -8.11 8.36 -14.97
C GLN A 132 -8.26 8.77 -13.50
N ALA A 133 -9.44 8.57 -12.92
CA ALA A 133 -9.68 8.82 -11.50
C ALA A 133 -8.79 7.94 -10.59
N GLU A 134 -8.62 6.66 -10.93
CA GLU A 134 -7.73 5.74 -10.23
C GLU A 134 -6.26 6.20 -10.31
N GLU A 135 -5.79 6.52 -11.52
CA GLU A 135 -4.42 6.99 -11.77
C GLU A 135 -4.10 8.32 -11.06
N GLU A 136 -5.04 9.28 -11.09
CA GLU A 136 -4.88 10.57 -10.40
C GLU A 136 -4.83 10.40 -8.88
N MET A 137 -5.66 9.54 -8.33
CA MET A 137 -5.70 9.24 -6.91
C MET A 137 -4.40 8.57 -6.44
N GLU A 138 -3.92 7.57 -7.20
CA GLU A 138 -2.65 6.91 -6.96
C GLU A 138 -1.49 7.91 -7.00
N LYS A 139 -1.42 8.72 -8.06
CA LYS A 139 -0.38 9.74 -8.23
C LYS A 139 -0.40 10.77 -7.10
N LYS A 140 -1.58 11.20 -6.66
CA LYS A 140 -1.73 12.14 -5.56
C LYS A 140 -1.21 11.55 -4.24
N ALA A 141 -1.57 10.31 -3.95
CA ALA A 141 -1.11 9.60 -2.75
C ALA A 141 0.41 9.30 -2.81
N ALA A 142 0.94 8.92 -3.97
CA ALA A 142 2.36 8.64 -4.16
C ALA A 142 3.24 9.91 -4.01
N ASN A 143 2.68 11.09 -4.21
CA ASN A 143 3.36 12.37 -4.01
C ASN A 143 3.15 12.96 -2.60
N ASP A 144 2.32 12.34 -1.76
CA ASP A 144 2.11 12.79 -0.38
C ASP A 144 3.17 12.19 0.55
N SER A 145 4.30 12.89 0.63
CA SER A 145 5.43 12.46 1.46
C SER A 145 5.07 12.32 2.95
N ALA A 146 4.12 13.10 3.46
CA ALA A 146 3.71 13.02 4.85
C ALA A 146 2.98 11.71 5.16
N LEU A 147 2.08 11.29 4.27
CA LEU A 147 1.37 10.01 4.39
C LEU A 147 2.32 8.82 4.23
N LEU A 148 3.27 8.89 3.28
CA LEU A 148 4.26 7.83 3.08
C LEU A 148 5.17 7.68 4.29
N VAL A 149 5.64 8.79 4.88
CA VAL A 149 6.43 8.76 6.12
C VAL A 149 5.63 8.16 7.28
N GLN A 150 4.35 8.49 7.42
CA GLN A 150 3.50 7.90 8.45
C GLN A 150 3.32 6.39 8.27
N ALA A 151 3.10 5.93 7.02
CA ALA A 151 3.00 4.51 6.70
C ALA A 151 4.31 3.78 7.04
N GLN A 152 5.47 4.37 6.69
CA GLN A 152 6.79 3.84 7.02
C GLN A 152 7.00 3.70 8.52
N GLN A 153 6.72 4.75 9.27
CA GLN A 153 6.87 4.77 10.74
C GLN A 153 5.96 3.76 11.42
N ARG A 154 4.74 3.57 10.92
CA ARG A 154 3.80 2.56 11.43
C ARG A 154 4.37 1.16 11.33
N VAL A 155 4.90 0.78 10.16
CA VAL A 155 5.55 -0.51 9.94
C VAL A 155 6.75 -0.67 10.88
N GLN A 156 7.64 0.31 10.93
CA GLN A 156 8.82 0.26 11.80
C GLN A 156 8.44 0.07 13.27
N SER A 157 7.47 0.84 13.78
CA SER A 157 7.02 0.73 15.17
C SER A 157 6.50 -0.67 15.50
N LEU A 158 5.66 -1.26 14.65
CA LEU A 158 5.11 -2.59 14.89
C LEU A 158 6.16 -3.70 14.83
N LEU A 159 7.14 -3.58 13.93
CA LEU A 159 8.26 -4.51 13.85
C LEU A 159 9.21 -4.36 15.05
N GLU A 160 9.44 -3.15 15.51
CA GLU A 160 10.23 -2.87 16.72
C GLU A 160 9.56 -3.46 17.97
N ASP A 161 8.26 -3.24 18.12
CA ASP A 161 7.48 -3.81 19.22
C ASP A 161 7.50 -5.34 19.20
N TYR A 162 7.40 -5.96 18.03
CA TYR A 162 7.53 -7.40 17.87
C TYR A 162 8.87 -7.93 18.39
N VAL A 163 9.99 -7.30 17.97
CA VAL A 163 11.34 -7.71 18.37
C VAL A 163 11.56 -7.50 19.87
N LYS A 164 11.09 -6.38 20.44
CA LYS A 164 11.17 -6.08 21.86
C LYS A 164 10.39 -7.08 22.69
N ASN A 165 9.12 -7.33 22.34
CA ASN A 165 8.27 -8.30 23.04
C ASN A 165 8.86 -9.72 22.98
N MET A 166 9.46 -10.11 21.85
CA MET A 166 10.17 -11.37 21.74
C MET A 166 11.36 -11.40 22.69
N GLY A 167 12.11 -10.30 22.79
CA GLY A 167 13.22 -10.16 23.73
C GLY A 167 12.80 -10.35 25.20
N GLU A 168 11.70 -9.71 25.61
CA GLU A 168 11.14 -9.83 26.96
C GLU A 168 10.77 -11.29 27.29
N VAL A 169 10.13 -11.99 26.36
CA VAL A 169 9.75 -13.41 26.54
C VAL A 169 10.99 -14.31 26.69
N LEU A 170 12.07 -13.98 25.97
CA LEU A 170 13.30 -14.78 25.94
C LEU A 170 14.34 -14.36 26.99
N GLY A 171 14.08 -13.28 27.74
CA GLY A 171 15.06 -12.68 28.64
C GLY A 171 16.29 -12.14 27.91
N LYS A 172 16.13 -11.64 26.66
CA LYS A 172 17.17 -11.05 25.82
C LYS A 172 16.88 -9.59 25.55
N GLU A 173 17.93 -8.78 25.45
CA GLU A 173 17.81 -7.38 25.08
C GLU A 173 18.32 -7.19 23.63
N TYR A 174 17.37 -7.18 22.67
CA TYR A 174 17.71 -7.01 21.28
C TYR A 174 18.01 -5.55 20.91
N THR A 175 19.12 -5.36 20.19
CA THR A 175 19.48 -4.10 19.56
C THR A 175 19.09 -4.13 18.09
N ILE A 176 18.18 -3.23 17.68
CA ILE A 176 17.67 -3.15 16.31
C ILE A 176 18.47 -2.15 15.49
N THR A 177 18.84 -2.54 14.28
CA THR A 177 19.42 -1.67 13.25
C THR A 177 18.56 -1.73 12.01
N TRP A 178 18.21 -0.57 11.47
CA TRP A 178 17.41 -0.43 10.27
C TRP A 178 18.28 -0.24 9.03
N ASP A 179 17.87 -0.91 7.94
CA ASP A 179 18.42 -0.76 6.59
C ASP A 179 17.24 -0.44 5.65
N ILE A 180 17.07 0.83 5.30
CA ILE A 180 15.94 1.28 4.47
C ILE A 180 16.42 1.33 3.02
N LYS A 181 15.78 0.53 2.15
CA LYS A 181 16.02 0.53 0.70
C LYS A 181 15.17 1.57 0.02
N GLU A 182 15.80 2.47 -0.70
CA GLU A 182 15.11 3.42 -1.56
C GLU A 182 14.35 2.69 -2.68
N ASN A 183 13.11 3.12 -2.91
CA ASN A 183 12.35 2.66 -4.07
C ASN A 183 12.98 3.26 -5.34
N HIS A 184 13.72 2.47 -6.09
CA HIS A 184 14.13 2.87 -7.43
C HIS A 184 12.89 2.95 -8.33
N VAL A 185 12.27 4.12 -8.41
CA VAL A 185 11.34 4.44 -9.47
C VAL A 185 12.14 4.32 -10.77
N LYS A 186 11.87 3.29 -11.58
CA LYS A 186 12.35 3.27 -12.96
C LYS A 186 11.74 4.49 -13.62
N SER A 187 12.54 5.53 -13.78
CA SER A 187 12.21 6.62 -14.68
C SER A 187 12.27 6.02 -16.09
N ASP A 188 11.14 5.63 -16.65
CA ASP A 188 10.98 5.43 -18.08
C ASP A 188 11.14 6.80 -18.73
N THR A 189 12.40 7.23 -18.85
CA THR A 189 12.78 8.28 -19.75
C THR A 189 12.67 7.67 -21.14
N ALA A 190 11.51 7.82 -21.76
CA ALA A 190 11.40 7.62 -23.19
C ALA A 190 12.35 8.60 -23.87
N GLU A 191 13.51 8.11 -24.27
CA GLU A 191 14.38 8.75 -25.24
C GLU A 191 13.59 8.88 -26.56
N SER A 192 13.05 10.05 -26.79
CA SER A 192 12.65 10.45 -28.13
C SER A 192 13.92 10.78 -28.89
N THR A 193 14.42 9.84 -29.64
CA THR A 193 15.44 10.07 -30.68
C THR A 193 14.71 10.44 -31.97
N GLU A 194 15.02 11.66 -32.45
CA GLU A 194 14.99 12.26 -33.81
C GLU A 194 14.23 11.51 -34.93
#